data_f41ff81ff5ed509da4191b0ab661f046
#
_entry.id   f41ff81ff5ed509da4191b0ab661f046
#
_cell.length_a   1.000
_cell.length_b   1.000
_cell.length_c   1.000
_cell.angle_alpha   90.00
_cell.angle_beta   90.00
_cell.angle_gamma   90.00
#
_symmetry.space_group_name_H-M   'P 1'
#
loop_
_entity.id
_entity.type
_entity.pdbx_description
1 polymer ?
#
loop_
_entity_poly.entity_id
_entity_poly.type
_entity_poly.pdbx_seq_one_letter_code
_entity_poly.pdbx_strand_id
1 'polypeptide(L)'
;MNKRLCTFLTLLLVLTLVCAFAPTARAADATVTFRGYADGFSFAPGSAYTDSDLFDNFKDVMPGDTRTQNITISNAATDCDYAEIFLRAVPHDDEADGRVSDREFLEQLSMQVYYGADKIYDASPDQTDGLTDDISLGIFRRGDEKTLRVELDVPIALSNEAAARIGEVDWVFHAECYNEDQLTVRKVWSDGNAYHRDDVVTVALLRDGEIVKTQELSEDNQWTYTFDRLREGYVWTVEEQEVPENYDVSYETNGNVVTIVNTRRGGPPIIDADGDLTVE
;
A
#
# COMPACT_ATOMS: atom_id res chain seq x y z
N MET A 1 13.88 -75.24 35.77
CA MET A 1 15.22 -74.70 35.86
C MET A 1 15.28 -73.40 35.12
N ASN A 2 14.94 -72.30 35.81
CA ASN A 2 14.78 -70.97 35.20
C ASN A 2 16.10 -70.23 35.28
N LYS A 3 16.70 -69.95 34.14
CA LYS A 3 17.83 -69.06 34.02
C LYS A 3 17.30 -67.58 33.99
N ARG A 4 17.52 -66.87 35.07
CA ARG A 4 17.26 -65.42 35.13
C ARG A 4 18.45 -64.74 34.43
N LEU A 5 18.18 -64.12 33.27
CA LEU A 5 19.11 -63.28 32.57
C LEU A 5 19.16 -61.90 33.27
N CYS A 6 20.28 -61.58 33.88
CA CYS A 6 20.52 -60.30 34.51
C CYS A 6 21.00 -59.33 33.42
N THR A 7 20.09 -58.45 32.98
CA THR A 7 20.45 -57.39 32.03
C THR A 7 21.03 -56.22 32.79
N PHE A 8 22.34 -56.00 32.66
CA PHE A 8 22.99 -54.78 33.14
C PHE A 8 22.58 -53.62 32.26
N LEU A 9 21.78 -52.70 32.79
CA LEU A 9 21.46 -51.44 32.16
C LEU A 9 22.65 -50.48 32.39
N THR A 10 23.55 -50.40 31.43
CA THR A 10 24.57 -49.35 31.38
C THR A 10 23.86 -48.04 31.08
N LEU A 11 23.71 -47.20 32.10
CA LEU A 11 23.24 -45.83 31.96
C LEU A 11 24.36 -45.03 31.27
N LEU A 12 24.30 -44.93 29.94
CA LEU A 12 25.13 -44.05 29.17
C LEU A 12 24.63 -42.61 29.42
N LEU A 13 25.29 -41.88 30.33
CA LEU A 13 25.06 -40.47 30.54
C LEU A 13 25.61 -39.72 29.32
N VAL A 14 24.77 -39.59 28.27
CA VAL A 14 25.04 -38.68 27.16
C VAL A 14 24.83 -37.28 27.70
N LEU A 15 25.91 -36.63 28.12
CA LEU A 15 25.94 -35.20 28.36
C LEU A 15 25.78 -34.50 27.02
N THR A 16 24.56 -34.40 26.54
CA THR A 16 24.26 -33.47 25.46
C THR A 16 24.48 -32.08 26.01
N LEU A 17 25.61 -31.48 25.64
CA LEU A 17 25.82 -30.06 25.75
C LEU A 17 24.76 -29.41 24.83
N VAL A 18 23.55 -29.19 25.34
CA VAL A 18 22.63 -28.29 24.76
C VAL A 18 23.27 -26.92 24.90
N CYS A 19 24.03 -26.51 23.87
CA CYS A 19 24.21 -25.09 23.62
C CYS A 19 22.78 -24.56 23.47
N ALA A 20 22.20 -24.14 24.57
CA ALA A 20 21.13 -23.20 24.52
C ALA A 20 21.72 -21.99 23.79
N PHE A 21 21.52 -21.94 22.48
CA PHE A 21 21.40 -20.67 21.83
C PHE A 21 20.24 -20.02 22.59
N ALA A 22 20.56 -19.18 23.57
CA ALA A 22 19.62 -18.21 24.05
C ALA A 22 19.10 -17.54 22.76
N PRO A 23 17.81 -17.61 22.43
CA PRO A 23 17.32 -16.76 21.37
C PRO A 23 17.84 -15.39 21.79
N THR A 24 18.72 -14.82 20.99
CA THR A 24 18.97 -13.38 21.08
C THR A 24 17.57 -12.84 21.10
N ALA A 25 17.18 -12.22 22.20
CA ALA A 25 15.88 -11.62 22.32
C ALA A 25 15.79 -10.66 21.13
N ARG A 26 15.15 -11.13 20.06
CA ARG A 26 14.86 -10.29 18.92
C ARG A 26 13.84 -9.34 19.50
N ALA A 27 14.23 -8.07 19.67
CA ALA A 27 13.28 -7.09 20.09
C ALA A 27 12.08 -7.18 19.16
N ALA A 28 10.90 -7.05 19.70
CA ALA A 28 9.68 -7.20 18.94
C ALA A 28 9.66 -6.17 17.79
N ASP A 29 9.35 -6.62 16.59
CA ASP A 29 9.15 -5.71 15.46
C ASP A 29 8.02 -4.75 15.84
N ALA A 30 8.25 -3.45 15.70
CA ALA A 30 7.23 -2.45 15.97
C ALA A 30 6.15 -2.47 14.88
N THR A 31 4.95 -2.03 15.22
CA THR A 31 3.82 -1.97 14.27
C THR A 31 3.12 -0.62 14.35
N VAL A 32 2.82 -0.04 13.20
CA VAL A 32 1.99 1.14 13.03
C VAL A 32 0.76 0.71 12.24
N THR A 33 -0.41 0.79 12.83
CA THR A 33 -1.66 0.35 12.21
C THR A 33 -2.60 1.53 12.06
N PHE A 34 -2.96 1.86 10.82
CA PHE A 34 -4.04 2.78 10.54
C PHE A 34 -5.39 2.09 10.73
N ARG A 35 -6.28 2.69 11.53
CA ARG A 35 -7.59 2.12 11.92
C ARG A 35 -8.78 2.89 11.36
N GLY A 36 -8.53 3.92 10.54
CA GLY A 36 -9.54 4.81 9.97
C GLY A 36 -9.51 6.21 10.60
N TYR A 37 -10.32 7.10 10.07
CA TYR A 37 -10.33 8.51 10.51
C TYR A 37 -10.73 8.70 11.97
N ALA A 38 -11.65 7.87 12.47
CA ALA A 38 -12.14 8.01 13.83
C ALA A 38 -11.11 7.58 14.88
N ASP A 39 -10.36 6.51 14.59
CA ASP A 39 -9.46 5.85 15.52
C ASP A 39 -7.98 6.20 15.25
N GLY A 40 -7.66 6.80 14.09
CA GLY A 40 -6.32 7.22 13.71
C GLY A 40 -5.34 6.07 13.61
N PHE A 41 -4.13 6.27 14.17
CA PHE A 41 -3.07 5.27 14.20
C PHE A 41 -2.95 4.64 15.59
N SER A 42 -2.65 3.34 15.63
CA SER A 42 -2.21 2.65 16.84
C SER A 42 -0.79 2.13 16.67
N PHE A 43 -0.03 2.12 17.74
CA PHE A 43 1.38 1.75 17.77
C PHE A 43 1.58 0.55 18.70
N ALA A 44 2.46 -0.38 18.30
CA ALA A 44 2.86 -1.53 19.10
C ALA A 44 4.18 -2.11 18.58
N PRO A 45 5.05 -2.64 19.45
CA PRO A 45 5.01 -2.49 20.88
C PRO A 45 5.42 -1.08 21.29
N GLY A 46 4.89 -0.59 22.40
CA GLY A 46 5.42 0.56 23.11
C GLY A 46 6.66 0.16 23.90
N SER A 47 7.44 1.14 24.36
CA SER A 47 8.56 0.92 25.26
C SER A 47 8.23 1.33 26.70
N ALA A 48 9.24 1.26 27.57
CA ALA A 48 9.13 1.81 28.93
C ALA A 48 8.96 3.34 28.97
N TYR A 49 9.20 4.03 27.85
CA TYR A 49 9.12 5.48 27.74
C TYR A 49 7.73 5.95 27.31
N THR A 50 7.20 5.40 26.23
CA THR A 50 5.86 5.72 25.73
C THR A 50 5.19 4.50 25.08
N ASP A 51 3.87 4.50 25.01
CA ASP A 51 3.09 3.46 24.32
C ASP A 51 3.22 3.55 22.78
N SER A 52 3.73 4.67 22.27
CA SER A 52 3.94 4.92 20.83
C SER A 52 5.39 4.81 20.37
N ASP A 53 6.33 4.45 21.27
CA ASP A 53 7.73 4.31 20.91
C ASP A 53 7.95 3.11 19.98
N LEU A 54 8.47 3.40 18.78
CA LEU A 54 8.72 2.42 17.71
C LEU A 54 10.15 1.87 17.74
N PHE A 55 11.04 2.43 18.56
CA PHE A 55 12.48 2.19 18.52
C PHE A 55 13.02 1.47 19.75
N ASP A 56 12.32 0.46 20.21
CA ASP A 56 12.73 -0.32 21.39
C ASP A 56 14.14 -0.94 21.22
N ASN A 57 14.51 -1.32 19.99
CA ASN A 57 15.84 -1.84 19.66
C ASN A 57 16.97 -0.82 19.76
N PHE A 58 16.65 0.48 19.78
CA PHE A 58 17.64 1.55 19.84
C PHE A 58 17.88 2.05 21.26
N LYS A 59 17.33 1.35 22.24
CA LYS A 59 17.59 1.62 23.66
C LYS A 59 18.90 0.97 24.09
N ASP A 60 19.54 1.58 25.08
CA ASP A 60 20.78 1.08 25.70
C ASP A 60 21.90 0.78 24.69
N VAL A 61 22.03 1.61 23.66
CA VAL A 61 23.10 1.49 22.67
C VAL A 61 24.45 1.91 23.22
N MET A 62 25.50 1.24 22.74
CA MET A 62 26.89 1.51 23.14
C MET A 62 27.74 1.90 21.93
N PRO A 63 28.86 2.65 22.16
CA PRO A 63 29.80 2.95 21.08
C PRO A 63 30.24 1.70 20.32
N GLY A 64 30.08 1.73 19.00
CA GLY A 64 30.36 0.62 18.10
C GLY A 64 29.17 -0.32 17.83
N ASP A 65 28.01 -0.05 18.41
CA ASP A 65 26.79 -0.81 18.10
C ASP A 65 26.22 -0.43 16.74
N THR A 66 25.76 -1.46 16.02
CA THR A 66 24.84 -1.31 14.88
C THR A 66 23.55 -2.02 15.26
N ARG A 67 22.44 -1.31 15.22
CA ARG A 67 21.11 -1.80 15.59
C ARG A 67 20.15 -1.71 14.43
N THR A 68 19.20 -2.65 14.37
CA THR A 68 18.15 -2.66 13.37
C THR A 68 16.80 -2.75 14.05
N GLN A 69 15.88 -1.90 13.61
CA GLN A 69 14.46 -1.94 13.99
C GLN A 69 13.63 -2.14 12.73
N ASN A 70 12.74 -3.14 12.73
CA ASN A 70 11.71 -3.26 11.73
C ASN A 70 10.41 -2.64 12.26
N ILE A 71 9.74 -1.90 11.40
CA ILE A 71 8.46 -1.27 11.69
C ILE A 71 7.48 -1.71 10.62
N THR A 72 6.48 -2.49 10.98
CA THR A 72 5.42 -2.93 10.07
C THR A 72 4.33 -1.88 10.03
N ILE A 73 4.08 -1.34 8.84
CA ILE A 73 2.98 -0.41 8.56
C ILE A 73 1.82 -1.22 8.01
N SER A 74 0.64 -1.06 8.58
CA SER A 74 -0.55 -1.82 8.16
C SER A 74 -1.81 -0.95 8.10
N ASN A 75 -2.77 -1.36 7.25
CA ASN A 75 -4.09 -0.74 7.16
C ASN A 75 -5.17 -1.70 7.65
N ALA A 76 -5.84 -1.33 8.75
CA ALA A 76 -6.99 -2.02 9.31
C ALA A 76 -8.27 -1.17 9.28
N ALA A 77 -8.26 -0.04 8.54
CA ALA A 77 -9.42 0.85 8.42
C ALA A 77 -10.65 0.11 7.86
N THR A 78 -11.82 0.47 8.37
CA THR A 78 -13.11 -0.08 7.93
C THR A 78 -14.02 0.97 7.32
N ASP A 79 -13.61 2.22 7.35
CA ASP A 79 -14.33 3.39 6.87
C ASP A 79 -13.90 3.86 5.48
N CYS A 80 -12.91 3.19 4.87
CA CYS A 80 -12.52 3.37 3.48
C CYS A 80 -11.99 2.08 2.85
N ASP A 81 -11.92 2.03 1.52
CA ASP A 81 -11.47 0.85 0.78
C ASP A 81 -9.93 0.72 0.78
N TYR A 82 -9.24 1.87 0.76
CA TYR A 82 -7.79 1.94 0.90
C TYR A 82 -7.34 3.26 1.51
N ALA A 83 -6.13 3.28 2.03
CA ALA A 83 -5.47 4.47 2.53
C ALA A 83 -4.13 4.68 1.83
N GLU A 84 -3.81 5.88 1.45
CA GLU A 84 -2.44 6.28 1.16
C GLU A 84 -1.81 6.75 2.46
N ILE A 85 -0.73 6.09 2.90
CA ILE A 85 -0.07 6.36 4.18
C ILE A 85 1.23 7.11 3.92
N PHE A 86 1.47 8.13 4.72
CA PHE A 86 2.62 9.01 4.64
C PHE A 86 3.40 9.00 5.95
N LEU A 87 4.69 9.24 5.83
CA LEU A 87 5.64 9.38 6.94
C LEU A 87 6.40 10.68 6.81
N ARG A 88 6.57 11.38 7.93
CA ARG A 88 7.57 12.43 8.10
C ARG A 88 8.19 12.35 9.49
N ALA A 89 9.37 12.93 9.66
CA ALA A 89 10.02 13.12 10.95
C ALA A 89 10.01 14.61 11.31
N VAL A 90 9.83 14.88 12.59
CA VAL A 90 9.92 16.24 13.15
C VAL A 90 10.84 16.19 14.38
N PRO A 91 11.53 17.30 14.70
CA PRO A 91 12.26 17.39 15.95
C PRO A 91 11.34 17.14 17.13
N HIS A 92 11.81 16.41 18.13
CA HIS A 92 11.04 16.19 19.36
C HIS A 92 10.76 17.51 20.07
N ASP A 93 9.51 17.70 20.53
CA ASP A 93 9.10 18.84 21.32
C ASP A 93 9.26 18.51 22.81
N ASP A 94 10.39 18.93 23.38
CA ASP A 94 10.75 18.69 24.77
C ASP A 94 9.75 19.31 25.79
N GLU A 95 8.93 20.28 25.35
CA GLU A 95 7.92 20.91 26.22
C GLU A 95 6.68 20.04 26.39
N ALA A 96 6.40 19.19 25.41
CA ALA A 96 5.18 18.39 25.38
C ALA A 96 5.15 17.30 26.45
N ASP A 97 6.28 16.66 26.74
CA ASP A 97 6.38 15.53 27.69
C ASP A 97 7.38 15.76 28.82
N GLY A 98 8.11 16.89 28.79
CA GLY A 98 9.07 17.28 29.83
C GLY A 98 10.40 16.51 29.78
N ARG A 99 10.64 15.76 28.69
CA ARG A 99 11.95 15.15 28.42
C ARG A 99 12.78 16.07 27.53
N VAL A 100 14.07 16.06 27.72
CA VAL A 100 15.01 16.87 26.94
C VAL A 100 15.75 15.97 25.98
N SER A 101 15.56 16.19 24.68
CA SER A 101 16.28 15.50 23.63
C SER A 101 17.67 16.08 23.44
N ASP A 102 18.68 15.22 23.47
CA ASP A 102 20.07 15.63 23.23
C ASP A 102 20.41 15.58 21.75
N ARG A 103 20.22 16.70 21.07
CA ARG A 103 20.51 16.85 19.64
C ARG A 103 21.97 16.64 19.32
N GLU A 104 22.90 17.14 20.15
CA GLU A 104 24.35 16.95 19.94
C GLU A 104 24.73 15.48 20.00
N PHE A 105 23.97 14.67 20.74
CA PHE A 105 24.14 13.22 20.73
C PHE A 105 23.61 12.61 19.46
N LEU A 106 22.40 12.97 19.00
CA LEU A 106 21.79 12.47 17.77
C LEU A 106 22.62 12.81 16.52
N GLU A 107 23.21 14.02 16.47
CA GLU A 107 24.09 14.47 15.37
C GLU A 107 25.32 13.55 15.17
N GLN A 108 25.73 12.84 16.19
CA GLN A 108 26.88 11.93 16.13
C GLN A 108 26.53 10.52 15.66
N LEU A 109 25.24 10.18 15.56
CA LEU A 109 24.75 8.90 15.12
C LEU A 109 24.50 8.90 13.60
N SER A 110 24.46 7.73 13.00
CA SER A 110 24.02 7.56 11.60
C SER A 110 22.80 6.68 11.55
N MET A 111 21.77 7.15 10.87
CA MET A 111 20.52 6.40 10.68
C MET A 111 20.21 6.24 9.20
N GLN A 112 19.81 5.03 8.83
CA GLN A 112 19.35 4.69 7.49
C GLN A 112 17.95 4.09 7.56
N VAL A 113 17.06 4.55 6.68
CA VAL A 113 15.70 4.01 6.58
C VAL A 113 15.48 3.43 5.19
N TYR A 114 15.01 2.20 5.15
CA TYR A 114 14.71 1.47 3.93
C TYR A 114 13.23 1.14 3.86
N TYR A 115 12.65 1.33 2.69
CA TYR A 115 11.32 0.90 2.34
C TYR A 115 11.38 -0.09 1.18
N GLY A 116 11.23 -1.37 1.49
CA GLY A 116 11.56 -2.43 0.54
C GLY A 116 13.07 -2.43 0.22
N ALA A 117 13.43 -2.22 -1.04
CA ALA A 117 14.82 -2.13 -1.49
C ALA A 117 15.35 -0.68 -1.53
N ASP A 118 14.47 0.30 -1.44
CA ASP A 118 14.80 1.70 -1.58
C ASP A 118 15.25 2.30 -0.25
N LYS A 119 16.39 2.99 -0.26
CA LYS A 119 16.84 3.80 0.89
C LYS A 119 16.16 5.17 0.79
N ILE A 120 15.26 5.46 1.73
CA ILE A 120 14.48 6.70 1.77
C ILE A 120 15.08 7.75 2.71
N TYR A 121 16.06 7.37 3.55
CA TYR A 121 16.78 8.26 4.45
C TYR A 121 18.20 7.77 4.72
N ASP A 122 19.18 8.69 4.83
CA ASP A 122 20.58 8.39 5.14
C ASP A 122 21.26 9.63 5.74
N ALA A 123 21.07 9.85 7.02
CA ALA A 123 21.67 10.98 7.76
C ALA A 123 21.65 10.69 9.27
N SER A 124 22.06 11.66 10.09
CA SER A 124 21.88 11.55 11.55
C SER A 124 20.40 11.67 11.95
N PRO A 125 19.97 11.05 13.06
CA PRO A 125 18.56 11.06 13.48
C PRO A 125 17.98 12.47 13.75
N ASP A 126 18.81 13.46 14.07
CA ASP A 126 18.37 14.84 14.29
C ASP A 126 18.13 15.62 13.00
N GLN A 127 18.69 15.13 11.86
CA GLN A 127 18.50 15.76 10.55
C GLN A 127 17.16 15.31 9.94
N THR A 128 16.13 16.04 10.23
CA THR A 128 14.80 15.75 9.67
C THR A 128 14.65 16.15 8.21
N ASP A 129 15.62 16.89 7.63
CA ASP A 129 15.55 17.46 6.27
C ASP A 129 15.22 16.46 5.16
N GLY A 130 15.58 15.19 5.30
CA GLY A 130 15.21 14.14 4.37
C GLY A 130 13.82 13.55 4.57
N LEU A 131 13.17 13.85 5.72
CA LEU A 131 11.84 13.36 6.11
C LEU A 131 10.94 14.50 6.59
N THR A 132 11.29 15.78 6.34
CA THR A 132 10.46 16.93 6.75
C THR A 132 9.16 17.01 5.98
N ASP A 133 9.21 16.65 4.70
CA ASP A 133 8.03 16.53 3.87
C ASP A 133 7.43 15.13 3.98
N ASP A 134 6.14 15.03 3.78
CA ASP A 134 5.45 13.75 3.78
C ASP A 134 5.96 12.85 2.65
N ILE A 135 6.58 11.74 3.01
CA ILE A 135 6.97 10.69 2.07
C ILE A 135 5.83 9.69 1.97
N SER A 136 5.27 9.51 0.76
CA SER A 136 4.26 8.48 0.53
C SER A 136 4.87 7.08 0.65
N LEU A 137 4.32 6.28 1.56
CA LEU A 137 4.57 4.84 1.67
C LEU A 137 3.68 4.04 0.71
N GLY A 138 2.86 4.76 -0.09
CA GLY A 138 1.98 4.23 -1.11
C GLY A 138 0.62 3.78 -0.58
N ILE A 139 -0.10 3.10 -1.46
CA ILE A 139 -1.46 2.66 -1.21
C ILE A 139 -1.46 1.36 -0.41
N PHE A 140 -2.30 1.31 0.62
CA PHE A 140 -2.57 0.17 1.47
C PHE A 140 -4.07 -0.14 1.43
N ARG A 141 -4.43 -1.30 0.90
CA ARG A 141 -5.78 -1.84 1.05
C ARG A 141 -5.94 -2.41 2.44
N ARG A 142 -7.18 -2.64 2.85
CA ARG A 142 -7.44 -3.29 4.14
C ARG A 142 -6.72 -4.63 4.22
N GLY A 143 -5.88 -4.79 5.25
CA GLY A 143 -5.07 -5.98 5.50
C GLY A 143 -3.70 -5.96 4.83
N ASP A 144 -3.37 -4.93 4.04
CA ASP A 144 -2.03 -4.78 3.49
C ASP A 144 -1.04 -4.40 4.59
N GLU A 145 0.15 -4.96 4.47
CA GLU A 145 1.28 -4.72 5.36
C GLU A 145 2.55 -4.47 4.54
N LYS A 146 3.36 -3.52 4.99
CA LYS A 146 4.68 -3.22 4.43
C LYS A 146 5.64 -2.90 5.56
N THR A 147 6.93 -3.18 5.37
CA THR A 147 7.93 -3.03 6.43
C THR A 147 8.93 -1.94 6.09
N LEU A 148 9.13 -1.02 7.03
CA LEU A 148 10.29 -0.14 7.10
C LEU A 148 11.38 -0.85 7.89
N ARG A 149 12.60 -0.84 7.38
CA ARG A 149 13.79 -1.30 8.09
C ARG A 149 14.65 -0.09 8.42
N VAL A 150 14.86 0.14 9.70
CA VAL A 150 15.66 1.25 10.23
C VAL A 150 16.95 0.70 10.79
N GLU A 151 18.07 1.21 10.35
CA GLU A 151 19.41 0.87 10.84
C GLU A 151 20.00 2.08 11.55
N LEU A 152 20.55 1.87 12.74
CA LEU A 152 21.24 2.86 13.54
C LEU A 152 22.68 2.40 13.78
N ASP A 153 23.64 3.25 13.41
CA ASP A 153 25.05 3.06 13.71
C ASP A 153 25.51 4.05 14.79
N VAL A 154 26.13 3.52 15.83
CA VAL A 154 26.71 4.28 16.93
C VAL A 154 28.23 4.27 16.77
N PRO A 155 28.87 5.40 16.42
CA PRO A 155 30.32 5.43 16.19
C PRO A 155 31.13 4.95 17.41
N ILE A 156 32.12 4.12 17.16
CA ILE A 156 33.02 3.61 18.22
C ILE A 156 33.83 4.73 18.90
N ALA A 157 33.93 5.87 18.25
CA ALA A 157 34.65 7.04 18.79
C ALA A 157 33.85 7.82 19.84
N LEU A 158 32.55 7.50 20.03
CA LEU A 158 31.75 8.11 21.09
C LEU A 158 32.35 7.76 22.47
N SER A 159 32.48 8.76 23.33
CA SER A 159 32.95 8.56 24.71
C SER A 159 31.88 7.86 25.56
N ASN A 160 32.29 7.23 26.65
CA ASN A 160 31.37 6.66 27.62
C ASN A 160 30.42 7.69 28.26
N GLU A 161 30.70 8.98 28.13
CA GLU A 161 29.81 10.07 28.57
C GLU A 161 28.50 10.10 27.76
N ALA A 162 28.52 9.57 26.53
CA ALA A 162 27.34 9.43 25.71
C ALA A 162 26.34 8.37 26.23
N ALA A 163 26.80 7.43 27.05
CA ALA A 163 25.96 6.32 27.54
C ALA A 163 24.78 6.75 28.45
N ALA A 164 24.79 8.00 28.94
CA ALA A 164 23.71 8.54 29.77
C ALA A 164 22.84 9.57 29.01
N ARG A 165 23.07 9.74 27.72
CA ARG A 165 22.33 10.73 26.88
C ARG A 165 21.09 10.08 26.28
N ILE A 166 20.05 10.87 26.10
CA ILE A 166 18.80 10.48 25.48
C ILE A 166 18.56 11.37 24.27
N GLY A 167 18.40 10.78 23.11
CA GLY A 167 18.01 11.48 21.90
C GLY A 167 16.64 10.99 21.44
N GLU A 168 15.76 11.92 21.11
CA GLU A 168 14.42 11.65 20.67
C GLU A 168 14.11 12.41 19.37
N VAL A 169 13.37 11.77 18.47
CA VAL A 169 12.82 12.34 17.25
C VAL A 169 11.43 11.78 17.04
N ASP A 170 10.50 12.60 16.63
CA ASP A 170 9.12 12.20 16.44
C ASP A 170 8.86 11.79 14.99
N TRP A 171 8.34 10.58 14.80
CA TRP A 171 7.84 10.12 13.52
C TRP A 171 6.33 10.31 13.47
N VAL A 172 5.88 11.09 12.49
CA VAL A 172 4.49 11.42 12.29
C VAL A 172 3.96 10.63 11.10
N PHE A 173 2.91 9.85 11.33
CA PHE A 173 2.17 9.17 10.28
C PHE A 173 0.86 9.89 10.05
N HIS A 174 0.50 10.08 8.78
CA HIS A 174 -0.86 10.46 8.42
C HIS A 174 -1.36 9.59 7.27
N ALA A 175 -2.67 9.53 7.09
CA ALA A 175 -3.30 8.76 6.04
C ALA A 175 -4.39 9.55 5.36
N GLU A 176 -4.47 9.41 4.03
CA GLU A 176 -5.59 9.85 3.23
C GLU A 176 -6.40 8.60 2.83
N CYS A 177 -7.64 8.57 3.25
CA CYS A 177 -8.58 7.48 3.00
C CYS A 177 -9.38 7.73 1.73
N TYR A 178 -9.55 6.70 0.94
CA TYR A 178 -10.29 6.77 -0.31
C TYR A 178 -11.23 5.57 -0.45
N ASN A 179 -12.39 5.83 -1.09
CA ASN A 179 -13.26 4.78 -1.56
C ASN A 179 -13.00 4.53 -3.05
N GLU A 180 -13.35 3.35 -3.50
CA GLU A 180 -13.25 2.95 -4.90
C GLU A 180 -14.63 2.84 -5.50
N ASP A 181 -14.78 3.43 -6.68
CA ASP A 181 -15.94 3.28 -7.54
C ASP A 181 -15.69 2.26 -8.65
N GLN A 182 -16.73 1.96 -9.35
CA GLN A 182 -16.69 1.20 -10.60
C GLN A 182 -17.55 1.90 -11.65
N LEU A 183 -17.13 1.80 -12.91
CA LEU A 183 -17.86 2.30 -14.05
C LEU A 183 -18.03 1.19 -15.08
N THR A 184 -19.26 0.78 -15.33
CA THR A 184 -19.56 -0.23 -16.34
C THR A 184 -19.88 0.45 -17.65
N VAL A 185 -19.20 0.08 -18.72
CA VAL A 185 -19.52 0.49 -20.08
C VAL A 185 -20.23 -0.64 -20.81
N ARG A 186 -21.28 -0.30 -21.53
CA ARG A 186 -22.03 -1.21 -22.37
C ARG A 186 -22.21 -0.62 -23.76
N LYS A 187 -21.87 -1.38 -24.79
CA LYS A 187 -22.10 -1.02 -26.18
C LYS A 187 -23.43 -1.56 -26.69
N VAL A 188 -24.17 -0.75 -27.41
CA VAL A 188 -25.43 -1.11 -28.06
C VAL A 188 -25.41 -0.60 -29.50
N TRP A 189 -25.87 -1.43 -30.42
CA TRP A 189 -26.07 -1.08 -31.81
C TRP A 189 -27.57 -0.85 -32.09
N SER A 190 -27.89 0.26 -32.74
CA SER A 190 -29.25 0.63 -33.13
C SER A 190 -29.31 0.75 -34.65
N ASP A 191 -29.39 -0.40 -35.33
CA ASP A 191 -29.23 -0.50 -36.78
C ASP A 191 -30.08 -1.62 -37.45
N GLY A 192 -31.14 -2.06 -36.76
CA GLY A 192 -32.07 -3.05 -37.28
C GLY A 192 -31.56 -4.49 -37.25
N ASN A 193 -30.68 -4.82 -36.27
CA ASN A 193 -30.09 -6.13 -36.06
C ASN A 193 -29.02 -6.51 -37.10
N ALA A 194 -28.24 -5.54 -37.59
CA ALA A 194 -27.04 -5.84 -38.34
C ALA A 194 -26.10 -6.74 -37.51
N TYR A 195 -25.27 -7.49 -38.23
CA TYR A 195 -24.41 -8.49 -37.64
C TYR A 195 -23.06 -7.87 -37.26
N HIS A 196 -22.72 -7.88 -35.97
CA HIS A 196 -21.50 -7.26 -35.41
C HIS A 196 -20.52 -8.24 -34.79
N ARG A 197 -20.61 -9.52 -35.19
CA ARG A 197 -19.83 -10.59 -34.55
C ARG A 197 -18.30 -10.36 -34.60
N ASP A 198 -17.85 -9.83 -35.73
CA ASP A 198 -16.42 -9.63 -35.97
C ASP A 198 -15.99 -8.19 -35.70
N ASP A 199 -16.92 -7.33 -35.21
CA ASP A 199 -16.64 -5.95 -34.91
C ASP A 199 -15.98 -5.81 -33.52
N VAL A 200 -15.10 -4.82 -33.41
CA VAL A 200 -14.44 -4.41 -32.18
C VAL A 200 -14.59 -2.90 -32.04
N VAL A 201 -15.01 -2.47 -30.85
CA VAL A 201 -15.10 -1.04 -30.50
C VAL A 201 -14.13 -0.75 -29.38
N THR A 202 -13.22 0.19 -29.60
CA THR A 202 -12.32 0.66 -28.58
C THR A 202 -12.96 1.79 -27.78
N VAL A 203 -13.07 1.61 -26.46
CA VAL A 203 -13.53 2.66 -25.54
C VAL A 203 -12.38 3.13 -24.66
N ALA A 204 -12.29 4.42 -24.44
CA ALA A 204 -11.35 5.03 -23.51
C ALA A 204 -12.07 5.35 -22.20
N LEU A 205 -11.39 5.05 -21.09
CA LEU A 205 -11.71 5.55 -19.76
C LEU A 205 -10.95 6.85 -19.55
N LEU A 206 -11.68 7.92 -19.18
CA LEU A 206 -11.09 9.22 -18.90
C LEU A 206 -11.24 9.56 -17.42
N ARG A 207 -10.19 10.19 -16.88
CA ARG A 207 -10.18 10.80 -15.55
C ARG A 207 -10.04 12.32 -15.74
N ASP A 208 -11.02 13.09 -15.32
CA ASP A 208 -11.05 14.56 -15.48
C ASP A 208 -10.80 15.01 -16.93
N GLY A 209 -11.24 14.20 -17.92
CA GLY A 209 -11.09 14.47 -19.36
C GLY A 209 -9.79 13.95 -19.97
N GLU A 210 -8.89 13.32 -19.20
CA GLU A 210 -7.66 12.72 -19.71
C GLU A 210 -7.78 11.20 -19.82
N ILE A 211 -7.39 10.63 -20.96
CA ILE A 211 -7.43 9.19 -21.19
C ILE A 211 -6.40 8.50 -20.28
N VAL A 212 -6.88 7.58 -19.45
CA VAL A 212 -6.03 6.80 -18.53
C VAL A 212 -5.98 5.32 -18.87
N LYS A 213 -6.97 4.81 -19.61
CA LYS A 213 -7.02 3.41 -20.00
C LYS A 213 -7.90 3.25 -21.24
N THR A 214 -7.64 2.24 -22.06
CA THR A 214 -8.52 1.82 -23.15
C THR A 214 -8.94 0.37 -22.98
N GLN A 215 -10.12 0.02 -23.53
CA GLN A 215 -10.66 -1.33 -23.50
C GLN A 215 -11.42 -1.62 -24.81
N GLU A 216 -11.21 -2.81 -25.34
CA GLU A 216 -11.96 -3.30 -26.48
C GLU A 216 -13.26 -3.98 -26.04
N LEU A 217 -14.35 -3.64 -26.72
CA LEU A 217 -15.68 -4.25 -26.58
C LEU A 217 -15.99 -5.02 -27.86
N SER A 218 -16.45 -6.25 -27.70
CA SER A 218 -16.81 -7.14 -28.80
C SER A 218 -17.85 -8.16 -28.35
N GLU A 219 -18.26 -9.08 -29.21
CA GLU A 219 -19.14 -10.19 -28.86
C GLU A 219 -18.52 -11.08 -27.77
N ASP A 220 -17.21 -11.25 -27.73
CA ASP A 220 -16.50 -12.08 -26.77
C ASP A 220 -16.69 -11.66 -25.32
N ASN A 221 -16.81 -10.35 -25.07
CA ASN A 221 -17.09 -9.80 -23.75
C ASN A 221 -18.55 -9.29 -23.63
N GLN A 222 -19.43 -9.74 -24.54
CA GLN A 222 -20.84 -9.40 -24.56
C GLN A 222 -21.05 -7.86 -24.63
N TRP A 223 -20.16 -7.16 -25.31
CA TRP A 223 -20.19 -5.71 -25.47
C TRP A 223 -20.23 -4.94 -24.16
N THR A 224 -19.63 -5.51 -23.10
CA THR A 224 -19.66 -4.93 -21.75
C THR A 224 -18.31 -5.08 -21.07
N TYR A 225 -17.92 -4.04 -20.34
CA TYR A 225 -16.74 -4.08 -19.48
C TYR A 225 -16.97 -3.22 -18.25
N THR A 226 -16.43 -3.66 -17.09
CA THR A 226 -16.45 -2.88 -15.85
C THR A 226 -15.03 -2.44 -15.52
N PHE A 227 -14.81 -1.14 -15.51
CA PHE A 227 -13.64 -0.53 -14.92
C PHE A 227 -13.85 -0.49 -13.41
N ASP A 228 -13.04 -1.23 -12.69
CA ASP A 228 -13.02 -1.29 -11.23
C ASP A 228 -11.90 -0.43 -10.65
N ARG A 229 -11.93 -0.26 -9.34
CA ARG A 229 -10.89 0.44 -8.57
C ARG A 229 -10.66 1.88 -9.02
N LEU A 230 -11.75 2.55 -9.33
CA LEU A 230 -11.72 3.96 -9.69
C LEU A 230 -11.75 4.79 -8.41
N ARG A 231 -10.68 5.56 -8.18
CA ARG A 231 -10.57 6.40 -6.99
C ARG A 231 -11.69 7.41 -6.95
N GLU A 232 -12.42 7.49 -5.84
CA GLU A 232 -13.44 8.50 -5.59
C GLU A 232 -12.84 9.92 -5.64
N GLY A 233 -13.64 10.91 -6.00
CA GLY A 233 -13.22 12.31 -6.06
C GLY A 233 -12.76 12.80 -7.44
N TYR A 234 -12.65 11.91 -8.42
CA TYR A 234 -12.40 12.25 -9.82
C TYR A 234 -13.68 12.12 -10.65
N VAL A 235 -13.73 12.85 -11.75
CA VAL A 235 -14.80 12.69 -12.75
C VAL A 235 -14.37 11.60 -13.74
N TRP A 236 -15.02 10.44 -13.64
CA TRP A 236 -14.78 9.32 -14.53
C TRP A 236 -15.79 9.30 -15.67
N THR A 237 -15.32 9.23 -16.91
CA THR A 237 -16.14 9.14 -18.12
C THR A 237 -15.58 8.11 -19.08
N VAL A 238 -16.40 7.69 -20.06
CA VAL A 238 -15.97 6.83 -21.15
C VAL A 238 -16.32 7.44 -22.49
N GLU A 239 -15.47 7.20 -23.48
CA GLU A 239 -15.67 7.65 -24.86
C GLU A 239 -15.30 6.53 -25.84
N GLU A 240 -16.09 6.38 -26.90
CA GLU A 240 -15.73 5.55 -28.04
C GLU A 240 -14.68 6.28 -28.89
N GLN A 241 -13.55 5.61 -29.17
CA GLN A 241 -12.41 6.26 -29.81
C GLN A 241 -12.60 6.43 -31.31
N GLU A 242 -13.14 5.45 -32.00
CA GLU A 242 -13.36 5.47 -33.44
C GLU A 242 -14.80 5.06 -33.74
N VAL A 243 -15.67 6.05 -33.93
CA VAL A 243 -17.05 5.80 -34.32
C VAL A 243 -17.11 5.47 -35.81
N PRO A 244 -17.70 4.33 -36.21
CA PRO A 244 -17.81 4.00 -37.65
C PRO A 244 -18.52 5.07 -38.44
N GLU A 245 -18.08 5.37 -39.68
CA GLU A 245 -18.53 6.53 -40.49
C GLU A 245 -20.05 6.60 -40.70
N ASN A 246 -20.75 5.48 -40.71
CA ASN A 246 -22.19 5.40 -40.93
C ASN A 246 -23.02 5.43 -39.65
N TYR A 247 -22.41 5.76 -38.50
CA TYR A 247 -23.11 5.79 -37.23
C TYR A 247 -22.97 7.14 -36.55
N ASP A 248 -23.99 7.48 -35.78
CA ASP A 248 -23.97 8.53 -34.79
C ASP A 248 -23.88 7.89 -33.39
N VAL A 249 -22.94 8.36 -32.56
CA VAL A 249 -22.75 7.88 -31.20
C VAL A 249 -23.55 8.74 -30.21
N SER A 250 -24.19 8.10 -29.25
CA SER A 250 -24.77 8.75 -28.08
C SER A 250 -24.43 7.98 -26.79
N TYR A 251 -24.52 8.70 -25.67
CA TYR A 251 -24.16 8.17 -24.35
C TYR A 251 -25.35 8.36 -23.41
N GLU A 252 -25.73 7.27 -22.75
CA GLU A 252 -26.77 7.27 -21.72
C GLU A 252 -26.15 6.78 -20.40
N THR A 253 -26.25 7.59 -19.33
CA THR A 253 -25.71 7.25 -18.03
C THR A 253 -26.84 6.93 -17.05
N ASN A 254 -26.75 5.77 -16.40
CA ASN A 254 -27.67 5.36 -15.36
C ASN A 254 -26.86 4.79 -14.17
N GLY A 255 -26.71 5.59 -13.11
CA GLY A 255 -25.83 5.27 -11.99
C GLY A 255 -24.37 5.14 -12.46
N ASN A 256 -23.78 3.99 -12.22
CA ASN A 256 -22.42 3.64 -12.64
C ASN A 256 -22.35 2.86 -13.98
N VAL A 257 -23.41 2.90 -14.77
CA VAL A 257 -23.47 2.25 -16.10
C VAL A 257 -23.58 3.32 -17.17
N VAL A 258 -22.63 3.33 -18.10
CA VAL A 258 -22.66 4.14 -19.32
C VAL A 258 -22.96 3.24 -20.50
N THR A 259 -24.08 3.51 -21.18
CA THR A 259 -24.44 2.84 -22.43
C THR A 259 -24.02 3.70 -23.60
N ILE A 260 -23.16 3.17 -24.46
CA ILE A 260 -22.75 3.78 -25.73
C ILE A 260 -23.64 3.20 -26.83
N VAL A 261 -24.42 4.06 -27.46
CA VAL A 261 -25.34 3.64 -28.52
C VAL A 261 -24.85 4.18 -29.87
N ASN A 262 -24.56 3.27 -30.81
CA ASN A 262 -24.31 3.65 -32.20
C ASN A 262 -25.57 3.43 -33.01
N THR A 263 -26.11 4.55 -33.49
CA THR A 263 -27.31 4.58 -34.34
C THR A 263 -26.90 4.76 -35.80
N ARG A 264 -27.35 3.88 -36.67
CA ARG A 264 -27.01 3.94 -38.09
C ARG A 264 -27.66 5.18 -38.73
N ARG A 265 -26.86 5.93 -39.49
CA ARG A 265 -27.35 7.05 -40.28
C ARG A 265 -28.18 6.52 -41.45
N GLY A 266 -29.36 7.11 -41.67
CA GLY A 266 -30.29 6.70 -42.76
C GLY A 266 -31.33 5.67 -42.33
N GLY A 267 -31.46 5.34 -41.04
CA GLY A 267 -32.40 4.36 -40.51
C GLY A 267 -32.00 2.89 -40.77
N PRO A 268 -32.72 1.93 -40.17
CA PRO A 268 -32.51 0.52 -40.47
C PRO A 268 -32.76 0.25 -41.98
N PRO A 269 -32.02 -0.66 -42.63
CA PRO A 269 -32.25 -1.01 -43.98
C PRO A 269 -33.70 -1.45 -44.14
N ILE A 270 -34.43 -0.81 -45.05
CA ILE A 270 -35.76 -1.22 -45.38
C ILE A 270 -35.61 -2.48 -46.23
N ILE A 271 -36.03 -3.62 -45.70
CA ILE A 271 -36.21 -4.85 -46.45
C ILE A 271 -37.57 -4.78 -47.10
N ASP A 272 -37.64 -4.75 -48.43
CA ASP A 272 -38.91 -4.74 -49.17
C ASP A 272 -39.66 -6.10 -49.02
N ALA A 273 -40.85 -6.17 -49.53
CA ALA A 273 -41.71 -7.36 -49.43
C ALA A 273 -41.13 -8.61 -50.15
N ASP A 274 -40.12 -8.42 -50.99
CA ASP A 274 -39.44 -9.45 -51.75
C ASP A 274 -38.13 -9.89 -51.13
N GLY A 275 -37.73 -9.25 -49.98
CA GLY A 275 -36.51 -9.55 -49.22
C GLY A 275 -35.25 -8.87 -49.75
N ASP A 276 -35.40 -7.86 -50.62
CA ASP A 276 -34.30 -7.06 -51.15
C ASP A 276 -34.00 -5.81 -50.28
N LEU A 277 -32.71 -5.50 -50.11
CA LEU A 277 -32.21 -4.31 -49.38
C LEU A 277 -32.47 -3.05 -50.28
N THR A 278 -33.37 -2.19 -49.87
CA THR A 278 -33.43 -0.82 -50.44
C THR A 278 -32.52 0.08 -49.63
N VAL A 279 -31.49 0.61 -50.30
CA VAL A 279 -30.63 1.67 -49.80
C VAL A 279 -31.16 2.99 -50.34
N GLU A 280 -31.68 3.88 -49.44
CA GLU A 280 -31.90 5.28 -49.81
C GLU A 280 -30.59 6.07 -49.65
#